data_aa02e02431bc7522f1e992c99d762ea4
#
_entry.id   aa02e02431bc7522f1e992c99d762ea4
#
_cell.length_a   1.000
_cell.length_b   1.000
_cell.length_c   1.000
_cell.angle_alpha   90.00
_cell.angle_beta   90.00
_cell.angle_gamma   90.00
#
_symmetry.space_group_name_H-M   'P 1'
#
loop_
_entity.id
_entity.type
_entity.pdbx_description
1 polymer ?
#
loop_
_entity_poly.entity_id
_entity_poly.type
_entity_poly.pdbx_seq_one_letter_code
_entity_poly.pdbx_strand_id
1 'polypeptide(L)'
;MEKIEFDYPAARRRITKKAHVGVVGSGDMEILLEPSTTEGAQVSITTSVNGFHDTWKAVFDRFFAKFDVAANIRINDAGATPGSVLLRLEQAIEVIEQ
;
A
#
# COMPACT_ATOMS: atom_id res chain seq x y z
N MET A 1 -12.29 -12.87 5.72
CA MET A 1 -11.37 -11.73 5.82
C MET A 1 -9.95 -12.23 5.98
N GLU A 2 -9.03 -11.71 5.19
CA GLU A 2 -7.63 -12.15 5.19
C GLU A 2 -6.73 -10.99 5.58
N LYS A 3 -5.69 -11.29 6.36
CA LYS A 3 -4.61 -10.33 6.67
C LYS A 3 -3.34 -10.78 6.00
N ILE A 4 -2.70 -9.85 5.29
CA ILE A 4 -1.48 -10.09 4.53
C ILE A 4 -0.45 -9.05 4.94
N GLU A 5 0.79 -9.48 5.17
CA GLU A 5 1.87 -8.57 5.55
C GLU A 5 3.08 -8.80 4.67
N PHE A 6 3.72 -7.71 4.24
CA PHE A 6 4.97 -7.74 3.48
C PHE A 6 5.96 -6.76 4.06
N ASP A 7 7.26 -7.11 3.98
CA ASP A 7 8.35 -6.22 4.32
C ASP A 7 9.19 -5.91 3.09
N TYR A 8 9.59 -4.65 2.96
CA TYR A 8 10.47 -4.18 1.89
C TYR A 8 11.66 -3.46 2.52
N PRO A 9 12.64 -4.21 3.05
CA PRO A 9 13.75 -3.62 3.81
C PRO A 9 14.68 -2.76 2.98
N ALA A 10 14.66 -2.91 1.65
CA ALA A 10 15.50 -2.13 0.76
C ALA A 10 14.96 -0.72 0.47
N ALA A 11 13.73 -0.42 0.84
CA ALA A 11 13.16 0.91 0.65
C ALA A 11 13.87 1.89 1.59
N ARG A 12 14.35 3.02 1.06
CA ARG A 12 15.25 3.91 1.79
C ARG A 12 14.79 5.36 1.90
N ARG A 13 14.01 5.84 0.94
CA ARG A 13 13.62 7.25 0.93
C ARG A 13 12.64 7.56 2.05
N ARG A 14 13.07 8.31 3.03
CA ARG A 14 12.23 8.72 4.16
C ARG A 14 11.19 9.72 3.69
N ILE A 15 9.99 9.59 4.23
CA ILE A 15 8.90 10.52 4.00
C ILE A 15 8.52 11.18 5.33
N THR A 16 7.95 12.38 5.26
CA THR A 16 7.58 13.14 6.44
C THR A 16 6.09 13.42 6.53
N LYS A 17 5.35 13.11 5.47
CA LYS A 17 3.92 13.37 5.38
C LYS A 17 3.13 12.08 5.38
N LYS A 18 1.86 12.18 5.79
CA LYS A 18 0.90 11.08 5.73
C LYS A 18 -0.03 11.30 4.56
N ALA A 19 -0.57 10.21 4.03
CA ALA A 19 -1.61 10.26 3.01
C ALA A 19 -2.71 9.26 3.35
N HIS A 20 -3.95 9.67 3.10
CA HIS A 20 -5.12 8.82 3.21
C HIS A 20 -5.89 8.94 1.89
N VAL A 21 -6.01 7.85 1.17
CA VAL A 21 -6.61 7.84 -0.17
C VAL A 21 -7.63 6.71 -0.25
N GLY A 22 -8.76 6.99 -0.90
CA GLY A 22 -9.80 6.01 -1.13
C GLY A 22 -10.77 5.87 0.02
N VAL A 23 -11.73 4.99 -0.16
CA VAL A 23 -12.73 4.68 0.87
C VAL A 23 -12.94 3.17 0.94
N VAL A 24 -13.26 2.67 2.13
CA VAL A 24 -13.64 1.27 2.29
C VAL A 24 -15.08 1.13 1.79
N GLY A 25 -15.23 0.50 0.62
CA GLY A 25 -16.52 0.28 0.01
C GLY A 25 -16.44 -0.80 -1.05
N SER A 26 -17.59 -1.31 -1.49
CA SER A 26 -17.67 -2.40 -2.46
C SER A 26 -16.87 -2.09 -3.72
N GLY A 27 -15.93 -2.96 -4.05
CA GLY A 27 -15.09 -2.83 -5.24
C GLY A 27 -13.96 -1.79 -5.11
N ASP A 28 -13.71 -1.25 -3.93
CA ASP A 28 -12.69 -0.24 -3.71
C ASP A 28 -11.88 -0.56 -2.45
N MET A 29 -10.96 0.33 -2.12
CA MET A 29 -10.06 0.18 -0.99
C MET A 29 -9.66 1.54 -0.43
N GLU A 30 -9.17 1.50 0.79
CA GLU A 30 -8.61 2.65 1.46
C GLU A 30 -7.13 2.38 1.75
N ILE A 31 -6.29 3.41 1.56
CA ILE A 31 -4.87 3.35 1.88
C ILE A 31 -4.56 4.40 2.93
N LEU A 32 -3.84 3.99 3.98
CA LEU A 32 -3.19 4.90 4.91
C LEU A 32 -1.68 4.70 4.78
N LEU A 33 -0.99 5.74 4.35
CA LEU A 33 0.45 5.75 4.15
C LEU A 33 1.08 6.72 5.14
N GLU A 34 2.01 6.22 5.95
CA GLU A 34 2.66 6.99 7.00
C GLU A 34 4.17 6.79 6.96
N PRO A 35 4.97 7.73 7.53
CA PRO A 35 6.40 7.50 7.66
C PRO A 35 6.69 6.21 8.41
N SER A 36 7.70 5.48 7.96
CA SER A 36 8.12 4.25 8.63
C SER A 36 8.75 4.57 9.98
N THR A 37 8.45 3.75 10.99
CA THR A 37 9.07 3.85 12.31
C THR A 37 10.31 2.98 12.43
N THR A 38 10.58 2.17 11.42
CA THR A 38 11.74 1.28 11.35
C THR A 38 12.43 1.47 10.01
N GLU A 39 13.46 0.69 9.71
CA GLU A 39 14.09 0.71 8.39
C GLU A 39 13.18 0.04 7.37
N GLY A 40 13.22 0.55 6.13
CA GLY A 40 12.45 -0.01 5.03
C GLY A 40 10.99 0.34 5.08
N ALA A 41 10.20 -0.42 4.32
CA ALA A 41 8.76 -0.26 4.25
C ALA A 41 8.06 -1.52 4.78
N GLN A 42 6.91 -1.32 5.40
CA GLN A 42 6.05 -2.40 5.89
C GLN A 42 4.66 -2.21 5.30
N VAL A 43 4.09 -3.30 4.80
CA VAL A 43 2.76 -3.30 4.19
C VAL A 43 1.86 -4.24 4.99
N SER A 44 0.69 -3.76 5.38
CA SER A 44 -0.33 -4.55 6.05
C SER A 44 -1.64 -4.40 5.30
N ILE A 45 -2.21 -5.50 4.85
CA ILE A 45 -3.43 -5.53 4.07
C ILE A 45 -4.49 -6.32 4.81
N THR A 46 -5.65 -5.72 5.00
CA THR A 46 -6.85 -6.42 5.45
C THR A 46 -7.83 -6.42 4.28
N THR A 47 -8.20 -7.60 3.80
CA THR A 47 -9.06 -7.71 2.63
C THR A 47 -10.27 -8.60 2.91
N SER A 48 -11.41 -8.24 2.33
CA SER A 48 -12.62 -9.05 2.38
C SER A 48 -12.57 -10.22 1.40
N VAL A 49 -11.59 -10.24 0.49
CA VAL A 49 -11.46 -11.26 -0.56
C VAL A 49 -10.26 -12.14 -0.27
N ASN A 50 -10.48 -13.44 -0.14
CA ASN A 50 -9.42 -14.41 0.18
C ASN A 50 -8.75 -14.96 -1.08
N GLY A 51 -7.51 -15.45 -0.92
CA GLY A 51 -6.84 -16.21 -1.98
C GLY A 51 -6.04 -15.38 -2.97
N PHE A 52 -5.81 -14.09 -2.70
CA PHE A 52 -5.09 -13.19 -3.60
C PHE A 52 -3.72 -12.75 -3.07
N HIS A 53 -3.12 -13.53 -2.18
CA HIS A 53 -1.81 -13.20 -1.61
C HIS A 53 -0.76 -12.92 -2.70
N ASP A 54 -0.65 -13.78 -3.70
CA ASP A 54 0.36 -13.63 -4.76
C ASP A 54 0.08 -12.42 -5.64
N THR A 55 -1.20 -12.10 -5.85
CA THR A 55 -1.59 -10.90 -6.60
C THR A 55 -1.16 -9.65 -5.84
N TRP A 56 -1.40 -9.59 -4.53
CA TRP A 56 -0.95 -8.48 -3.68
C TRP A 56 0.57 -8.35 -3.69
N LYS A 57 1.27 -9.49 -3.61
CA LYS A 57 2.73 -9.49 -3.65
C LYS A 57 3.25 -8.90 -4.96
N ALA A 58 2.67 -9.30 -6.09
CA ALA A 58 3.05 -8.79 -7.40
C ALA A 58 2.82 -7.27 -7.52
N VAL A 59 1.69 -6.79 -7.00
CA VAL A 59 1.37 -5.35 -7.01
C VAL A 59 2.41 -4.56 -6.23
N PHE A 60 2.75 -5.00 -5.03
CA PHE A 60 3.71 -4.28 -4.19
C PHE A 60 5.15 -4.42 -4.67
N ASP A 61 5.53 -5.57 -5.22
CA ASP A 61 6.85 -5.71 -5.85
C ASP A 61 7.01 -4.70 -6.99
N ARG A 62 5.96 -4.52 -7.78
CA ARG A 62 5.95 -3.56 -8.88
C ARG A 62 5.99 -2.12 -8.36
N PHE A 63 5.21 -1.81 -7.32
CA PHE A 63 5.19 -0.49 -6.71
C PHE A 63 6.58 -0.12 -6.16
N PHE A 64 7.19 -0.98 -5.37
CA PHE A 64 8.49 -0.70 -4.76
C PHE A 64 9.65 -0.76 -5.75
N ALA A 65 9.49 -1.38 -6.91
CA ALA A 65 10.46 -1.27 -7.99
C ALA A 65 10.49 0.14 -8.58
N LYS A 66 9.38 0.88 -8.49
CA LYS A 66 9.26 2.23 -9.02
C LYS A 66 9.44 3.30 -7.96
N PHE A 67 8.93 3.08 -6.75
CA PHE A 67 8.93 4.05 -5.66
C PHE A 67 9.72 3.52 -4.45
N ASP A 68 10.79 4.21 -4.09
CA ASP A 68 11.68 3.80 -3.01
C ASP A 68 11.31 4.52 -1.71
N VAL A 69 10.07 4.30 -1.23
CA VAL A 69 9.57 5.00 -0.04
C VAL A 69 9.60 4.12 1.19
N ALA A 70 10.27 4.59 2.23
CA ALA A 70 10.30 3.93 3.53
C ALA A 70 9.05 4.36 4.32
N ALA A 71 8.00 3.59 4.17
CA ALA A 71 6.68 3.92 4.69
C ALA A 71 6.00 2.72 5.33
N ASN A 72 5.10 3.00 6.27
CA ASN A 72 4.10 2.03 6.71
C ASN A 72 2.86 2.23 5.86
N ILE A 73 2.45 1.19 5.15
CA ILE A 73 1.28 1.23 4.29
C ILE A 73 0.25 0.27 4.84
N ARG A 74 -0.92 0.79 5.19
CA ARG A 74 -2.06 -0.03 5.62
C ARG A 74 -3.17 0.09 4.61
N ILE A 75 -3.73 -1.06 4.25
CA ILE A 75 -4.79 -1.14 3.27
C ILE A 75 -5.98 -1.87 3.87
N ASN A 76 -7.16 -1.28 3.70
CA ASN A 76 -8.42 -1.94 3.93
C ASN A 76 -9.10 -2.11 2.59
N ASP A 77 -9.21 -3.35 2.13
CA ASP A 77 -9.69 -3.68 0.79
C ASP A 77 -11.07 -4.33 0.81
N ALA A 78 -11.92 -3.87 -0.10
CA ALA A 78 -13.25 -4.42 -0.30
C ALA A 78 -13.47 -4.83 -1.77
N GLY A 79 -12.44 -5.45 -2.37
CA GLY A 79 -12.53 -6.02 -3.71
C GLY A 79 -11.99 -5.15 -4.84
N ALA A 80 -11.02 -4.26 -4.55
CA ALA A 80 -10.38 -3.46 -5.59
C ALA A 80 -9.59 -4.34 -6.57
N THR A 81 -9.55 -3.92 -7.83
CA THR A 81 -8.73 -4.59 -8.84
C THR A 81 -7.25 -4.21 -8.66
N PRO A 82 -6.29 -5.03 -9.15
CA PRO A 82 -4.87 -4.67 -9.08
C PRO A 82 -4.56 -3.30 -9.70
N GLY A 83 -5.19 -2.95 -10.80
CA GLY A 83 -5.03 -1.64 -11.42
C GLY A 83 -5.51 -0.51 -10.52
N SER A 84 -6.65 -0.68 -9.84
CA SER A 84 -7.16 0.30 -8.89
C SER A 84 -6.23 0.45 -7.69
N VAL A 85 -5.65 -0.65 -7.20
CA VAL A 85 -4.69 -0.61 -6.09
C VAL A 85 -3.47 0.23 -6.47
N LEU A 86 -2.87 -0.02 -7.64
CA LEU A 86 -1.72 0.75 -8.11
C LEU A 86 -2.06 2.23 -8.28
N LEU A 87 -3.23 2.53 -8.84
CA LEU A 87 -3.67 3.92 -9.02
C LEU A 87 -3.78 4.63 -7.66
N ARG A 88 -4.38 3.99 -6.66
CA ARG A 88 -4.53 4.57 -5.33
C ARG A 88 -3.18 4.77 -4.65
N LEU A 89 -2.24 3.82 -4.81
CA LEU A 89 -0.89 3.96 -4.29
C LEU A 89 -0.17 5.15 -4.92
N GLU A 90 -0.28 5.32 -6.23
CA GLU A 90 0.31 6.46 -6.92
C GLU A 90 -0.31 7.78 -6.48
N GLN A 91 -1.61 7.83 -6.24
CA GLN A 91 -2.28 9.01 -5.67
C GLN A 91 -1.74 9.34 -4.27
N ALA A 92 -1.49 8.32 -3.44
CA ALA A 92 -0.91 8.53 -2.12
C ALA A 92 0.50 9.13 -2.21
N ILE A 93 1.32 8.67 -3.17
CA ILE A 93 2.64 9.24 -3.42
C ILE A 93 2.52 10.71 -3.83
N GLU A 94 1.59 11.05 -4.71
CA GLU A 94 1.37 12.44 -5.12
C GLU A 94 1.03 13.33 -3.93
N VAL A 95 0.20 12.85 -3.01
CA VAL A 95 -0.18 13.60 -1.80
C VAL A 95 1.05 13.91 -0.93
N ILE A 96 1.92 12.93 -0.70
CA ILE A 96 3.08 13.14 0.17
C ILE A 96 4.19 13.96 -0.49
N GLU A 97 4.15 14.12 -1.80
CA GLU A 97 5.13 14.91 -2.55
C GLU A 97 4.71 16.36 -2.78
N GLN A 98 3.53 16.72 -2.33
CA GLN A 98 3.03 18.10 -2.42
C GLN A 98 3.65 19.04 -1.38
#